data_6a435370d405fa619f1bd397d3d13d18
#
_entry.id   6a435370d405fa619f1bd397d3d13d18
#
_cell.length_a   1.000
_cell.length_b   1.000
_cell.length_c   1.000
_cell.angle_alpha   90.00
_cell.angle_beta   90.00
_cell.angle_gamma   90.00
#
_symmetry.space_group_name_H-M   'P 1'
#
loop_
_entity.id
_entity.type
_entity.pdbx_description
1 polymer ?
#
loop_
_entity_poly.entity_id
_entity_poly.type
_entity_poly.pdbx_seq_one_letter_code
_entity_poly.pdbx_strand_id
1 'polypeptide(L)'
;YWQALLLTRSLEEHLNVRPKYDCIYAWLPSVTELSRQAIFRGDIPVVEYDQSPSSEAKLWKEFWSEKGVPAFQQYYQHSGSIAEEMSVNRLGYVVVDLDEKMHASDNFMYLYDATKRWVAEEEIVGNIRHLIDGGYKVYITTDHGNIEASAYRKLDSRDKLGANLSLRHITLPAEADKAIFEAQYEGHLVQVDSASKTYYAKDKEAFTSKERCVTHGGAHWLEVLIPFITIEK
;
A
#
# COMPACT_ATOMS: atom_id res chain seq x y z
N TYR A 1 -5.44 0.98 -8.68
CA TYR A 1 -5.88 0.26 -9.89
C TYR A 1 -5.44 0.99 -11.17
N TRP A 2 -5.92 2.20 -11.47
CA TRP A 2 -5.59 2.94 -12.69
C TRP A 2 -4.09 3.33 -12.79
N GLN A 3 -3.41 3.58 -11.68
CA GLN A 3 -1.97 3.81 -11.65
C GLN A 3 -1.20 2.57 -12.14
N ALA A 4 -1.63 1.39 -11.71
CA ALA A 4 -1.06 0.13 -12.18
C ALA A 4 -1.26 -0.07 -13.69
N LEU A 5 -2.40 0.35 -14.25
CA LEU A 5 -2.63 0.30 -15.69
C LEU A 5 -1.69 1.25 -16.46
N LEU A 6 -1.40 2.43 -15.93
CA LEU A 6 -0.42 3.35 -16.54
C LEU A 6 0.98 2.73 -16.55
N LEU A 7 1.41 2.13 -15.43
CA LEU A 7 2.69 1.43 -15.36
C LEU A 7 2.72 0.24 -16.34
N THR A 8 1.70 -0.61 -16.34
CA THR A 8 1.63 -1.79 -17.21
C THR A 8 1.74 -1.41 -18.67
N ARG A 9 1.02 -0.39 -19.13
CA ARG A 9 1.12 0.11 -20.51
C ARG A 9 2.52 0.60 -20.86
N SER A 10 3.14 1.35 -19.97
CA SER A 10 4.52 1.79 -20.19
C SER A 10 5.50 0.62 -20.27
N LEU A 11 5.34 -0.41 -19.45
CA LEU A 11 6.16 -1.62 -19.54
C LEU A 11 5.95 -2.36 -20.87
N GLU A 12 4.71 -2.48 -21.35
CA GLU A 12 4.40 -3.07 -22.66
C GLU A 12 5.06 -2.28 -23.80
N GLU A 13 4.95 -0.95 -23.77
CA GLU A 13 5.49 -0.06 -24.80
C GLU A 13 7.02 -0.04 -24.84
N HIS A 14 7.69 -0.06 -23.69
CA HIS A 14 9.14 0.14 -23.61
C HIS A 14 9.95 -1.15 -23.48
N LEU A 15 9.36 -2.24 -22.99
CA LEU A 15 10.08 -3.48 -22.70
C LEU A 15 9.68 -4.66 -23.62
N ASN A 16 8.68 -4.47 -24.48
CA ASN A 16 8.13 -5.55 -25.33
C ASN A 16 7.75 -6.81 -24.51
N VAL A 17 7.21 -6.61 -23.32
CA VAL A 17 6.72 -7.67 -22.43
C VAL A 17 5.20 -7.70 -22.44
N ARG A 18 4.61 -8.81 -22.02
CA ARG A 18 3.16 -8.92 -21.79
C ARG A 18 2.90 -9.21 -20.31
N PRO A 19 2.75 -8.17 -19.49
CA PRO A 19 2.45 -8.35 -18.08
C PRO A 19 1.12 -9.09 -17.90
N LYS A 20 1.12 -10.12 -17.05
CA LYS A 20 -0.12 -10.74 -16.60
C LYS A 20 -0.66 -9.90 -15.45
N TYR A 21 -1.85 -9.37 -15.63
CA TYR A 21 -2.51 -8.52 -14.64
C TYR A 21 -3.56 -9.32 -13.88
N ASP A 22 -3.41 -9.32 -12.56
CA ASP A 22 -4.32 -9.93 -11.61
C ASP A 22 -4.64 -8.95 -10.48
N CYS A 23 -5.60 -9.26 -9.63
CA CYS A 23 -5.97 -8.46 -8.47
C CYS A 23 -5.99 -9.32 -7.21
N ILE A 24 -5.54 -8.76 -6.11
CA ILE A 24 -5.60 -9.35 -4.77
C ILE A 24 -6.18 -8.33 -3.79
N TYR A 25 -6.42 -8.74 -2.55
CA TYR A 25 -6.89 -7.85 -1.50
C TYR A 25 -5.74 -7.37 -0.62
N ALA A 26 -5.72 -6.06 -0.34
CA ALA A 26 -4.91 -5.49 0.72
C ALA A 26 -5.42 -5.94 2.09
N TRP A 27 -4.56 -5.83 3.10
CA TRP A 27 -4.97 -6.06 4.49
C TRP A 27 -5.96 -4.97 4.95
N LEU A 28 -6.78 -5.27 5.97
CA LEU A 28 -7.70 -4.30 6.58
C LEU A 28 -7.31 -4.02 8.04
N PRO A 29 -7.29 -2.73 8.45
CA PRO A 29 -7.40 -1.52 7.64
C PRO A 29 -6.29 -1.41 6.59
N SER A 30 -6.58 -0.76 5.45
CA SER A 30 -5.64 -0.64 4.33
C SER A 30 -4.55 0.41 4.60
N VAL A 31 -3.77 0.17 5.64
CA VAL A 31 -2.67 1.02 6.10
C VAL A 31 -1.33 0.36 5.82
N THR A 32 -0.32 1.19 5.58
CA THR A 32 1.03 0.78 5.22
C THR A 32 1.62 -0.21 6.22
N GLU A 33 1.49 0.08 7.52
CA GLU A 33 2.12 -0.70 8.60
C GLU A 33 1.67 -2.17 8.59
N LEU A 34 0.38 -2.42 8.42
CA LEU A 34 -0.16 -3.78 8.42
C LEU A 34 0.04 -4.48 7.08
N SER A 35 -0.24 -3.77 5.99
CA SER A 35 -0.19 -4.36 4.65
C SER A 35 1.23 -4.72 4.24
N ARG A 36 2.22 -3.84 4.47
CA ARG A 36 3.62 -4.12 4.14
C ARG A 36 4.22 -5.19 5.03
N GLN A 37 3.85 -5.18 6.32
CA GLN A 37 4.23 -6.26 7.21
C GLN A 37 3.72 -7.62 6.70
N ALA A 38 2.43 -7.71 6.30
CA ALA A 38 1.85 -8.94 5.75
C ALA A 38 2.58 -9.40 4.47
N ILE A 39 2.93 -8.47 3.57
CA ILE A 39 3.65 -8.77 2.33
C ILE A 39 5.04 -9.36 2.62
N PHE A 40 5.82 -8.72 3.50
CA PHE A 40 7.21 -9.14 3.76
C PHE A 40 7.32 -10.32 4.73
N ARG A 41 6.36 -10.46 5.64
CA ARG A 41 6.26 -11.59 6.55
C ARG A 41 5.70 -12.85 5.87
N GLY A 42 4.83 -12.67 4.87
CA GLY A 42 4.09 -13.77 4.24
C GLY A 42 3.04 -14.40 5.16
N ASP A 43 2.56 -13.68 6.16
CA ASP A 43 1.63 -14.15 7.18
C ASP A 43 0.82 -12.98 7.77
N ILE A 44 -0.10 -13.27 8.69
CA ILE A 44 -0.93 -12.31 9.42
C ILE A 44 -0.03 -11.26 10.12
N PRO A 45 -0.28 -9.96 9.92
CA PRO A 45 0.47 -8.92 10.60
C PRO A 45 0.15 -8.88 12.09
N VAL A 46 1.11 -8.43 12.89
CA VAL A 46 0.94 -8.16 14.32
C VAL A 46 0.70 -6.68 14.54
N VAL A 47 -0.14 -6.35 15.53
CA VAL A 47 -0.58 -4.97 15.77
C VAL A 47 0.59 -4.08 16.26
N GLU A 48 1.44 -4.61 17.12
CA GLU A 48 2.62 -3.91 17.65
C GLU A 48 3.81 -4.16 16.72
N TYR A 49 3.94 -3.32 15.71
CA TYR A 49 5.02 -3.40 14.73
C TYR A 49 5.54 -2.01 14.39
N ASP A 50 6.85 -1.85 14.50
CA ASP A 50 7.53 -0.62 14.09
C ASP A 50 7.86 -0.69 12.59
N GLN A 51 7.05 0.00 11.80
CA GLN A 51 7.19 0.06 10.35
C GLN A 51 8.43 0.86 9.96
N SER A 52 9.41 0.19 9.38
CA SER A 52 10.63 0.81 8.86
C SER A 52 11.27 -0.04 7.77
N PRO A 53 12.13 0.52 6.90
CA PRO A 53 12.88 -0.25 5.92
C PRO A 53 13.73 -1.37 6.55
N SER A 54 14.29 -1.15 7.74
CA SER A 54 15.07 -2.16 8.46
C SER A 54 14.21 -3.30 8.98
N SER A 55 13.02 -3.02 9.46
CA SER A 55 12.05 -4.02 9.90
C SER A 55 11.56 -4.88 8.73
N GLU A 56 11.26 -4.27 7.59
CA GLU A 56 10.89 -5.00 6.37
C GLU A 56 12.03 -5.89 5.86
N ALA A 57 13.25 -5.37 5.83
CA ALA A 57 14.44 -6.14 5.45
C ALA A 57 14.66 -7.37 6.35
N LYS A 58 14.34 -7.23 7.65
CA LYS A 58 14.39 -8.34 8.61
C LYS A 58 13.34 -9.39 8.28
N LEU A 59 12.07 -8.99 8.09
CA LEU A 59 10.97 -9.90 7.74
C LEU A 59 11.25 -10.64 6.42
N TRP A 60 11.76 -9.94 5.39
CA TRP A 60 12.16 -10.52 4.12
C TRP A 60 13.20 -11.64 4.29
N LYS A 61 14.24 -11.37 5.08
CA LYS A 61 15.31 -12.33 5.35
C LYS A 61 14.81 -13.53 6.17
N GLU A 62 13.99 -13.30 7.18
CA GLU A 62 13.40 -14.35 8.00
C GLU A 62 12.55 -15.28 7.14
N PHE A 63 11.61 -14.73 6.35
CA PHE A 63 10.74 -15.51 5.47
C PHE A 63 11.53 -16.40 4.50
N TRP A 64 12.51 -15.86 3.79
CA TRP A 64 13.27 -16.63 2.82
C TRP A 64 14.25 -17.61 3.46
N SER A 65 14.77 -17.29 4.65
CA SER A 65 15.61 -18.23 5.41
C SER A 65 14.82 -19.44 5.87
N GLU A 66 13.59 -19.28 6.32
CA GLU A 66 12.66 -20.37 6.63
C GLU A 66 12.35 -21.26 5.42
N LYS A 67 12.35 -20.68 4.22
CA LYS A 67 12.20 -21.41 2.94
C LYS A 67 13.53 -22.04 2.45
N GLY A 68 14.61 -21.97 3.24
CA GLY A 68 15.89 -22.58 2.92
C GLY A 68 16.74 -21.80 1.90
N VAL A 69 16.41 -20.53 1.64
CA VAL A 69 17.23 -19.68 0.75
C VAL A 69 18.42 -19.13 1.55
N PRO A 70 19.68 -19.33 1.09
CA PRO A 70 20.85 -18.80 1.77
C PRO A 70 20.88 -17.28 1.83
N ALA A 71 21.41 -16.71 2.91
CA ALA A 71 21.41 -15.26 3.15
C ALA A 71 22.08 -14.44 2.03
N PHE A 72 23.13 -14.96 1.39
CA PHE A 72 23.82 -14.27 0.29
C PHE A 72 22.99 -14.23 -1.01
N GLN A 73 21.93 -15.01 -1.11
CA GLN A 73 21.01 -14.99 -2.24
C GLN A 73 19.77 -14.12 -2.01
N GLN A 74 19.69 -13.46 -0.85
CA GLN A 74 18.57 -12.61 -0.46
C GLN A 74 19.03 -11.15 -0.39
N TYR A 75 18.25 -10.27 -0.96
CA TYR A 75 18.49 -8.84 -0.87
C TYR A 75 17.18 -8.08 -0.69
N TYR A 76 17.23 -7.02 0.08
CA TYR A 76 16.14 -6.06 0.24
C TYR A 76 16.66 -4.67 -0.05
N GLN A 77 15.95 -3.93 -0.89
CA GLN A 77 16.28 -2.55 -1.24
C GLN A 77 15.06 -1.66 -1.08
N HIS A 78 15.26 -0.52 -0.44
CA HIS A 78 14.26 0.52 -0.28
C HIS A 78 14.68 1.73 -1.13
N SER A 79 13.92 2.00 -2.19
CA SER A 79 14.11 3.09 -3.15
C SER A 79 15.43 3.04 -3.95
N GLY A 80 15.56 3.93 -4.91
CA GLY A 80 16.75 4.11 -5.74
C GLY A 80 16.89 3.10 -6.87
N SER A 81 17.94 3.27 -7.67
CA SER A 81 18.21 2.42 -8.82
C SER A 81 18.78 1.06 -8.38
N ILE A 82 18.35 0.00 -9.07
CA ILE A 82 18.87 -1.35 -8.84
C ILE A 82 20.29 -1.45 -9.43
N ALA A 83 21.23 -1.97 -8.65
CA ALA A 83 22.61 -2.16 -9.08
C ALA A 83 22.72 -3.16 -10.24
N GLU A 84 23.61 -2.89 -11.20
CA GLU A 84 23.80 -3.72 -12.40
C GLU A 84 24.30 -5.14 -12.10
N GLU A 85 25.02 -5.33 -10.99
CA GLU A 85 25.58 -6.63 -10.61
C GLU A 85 24.87 -7.21 -9.39
N MET A 86 23.67 -7.73 -9.57
CA MET A 86 23.02 -8.45 -8.50
C MET A 86 23.13 -9.97 -8.71
N SER A 87 23.87 -10.63 -7.83
CA SER A 87 23.98 -12.10 -7.79
C SER A 87 22.97 -12.76 -6.84
N VAL A 88 21.91 -12.06 -6.49
CA VAL A 88 20.84 -12.58 -5.63
C VAL A 88 19.74 -13.22 -6.45
N ASN A 89 18.98 -14.14 -5.86
CA ASN A 89 17.85 -14.76 -6.51
C ASN A 89 16.50 -14.46 -5.81
N ARG A 90 16.54 -13.68 -4.74
CA ARG A 90 15.36 -13.15 -4.03
C ARG A 90 15.57 -11.67 -3.72
N LEU A 91 14.97 -10.81 -4.50
CA LEU A 91 14.98 -9.37 -4.31
C LEU A 91 13.62 -8.89 -3.81
N GLY A 92 13.59 -8.24 -2.65
CA GLY A 92 12.50 -7.37 -2.22
C GLY A 92 12.85 -5.92 -2.56
N TYR A 93 12.07 -5.29 -3.43
CA TYR A 93 12.31 -3.91 -3.86
C TYR A 93 11.09 -3.05 -3.57
N VAL A 94 11.28 -1.98 -2.82
CA VAL A 94 10.22 -1.05 -2.43
C VAL A 94 10.43 0.29 -3.12
N VAL A 95 9.36 0.82 -3.72
CA VAL A 95 9.33 2.15 -4.34
C VAL A 95 8.23 2.96 -3.66
N VAL A 96 8.59 4.06 -3.02
CA VAL A 96 7.66 4.90 -2.24
C VAL A 96 7.14 6.12 -3.00
N ASP A 97 7.68 6.42 -4.16
CA ASP A 97 7.42 7.64 -4.93
C ASP A 97 5.93 7.88 -5.21
N LEU A 98 5.17 6.82 -5.52
CA LEU A 98 3.74 6.96 -5.80
C LEU A 98 2.93 7.24 -4.54
N ASP A 99 3.35 6.71 -3.39
CA ASP A 99 2.72 6.99 -2.11
C ASP A 99 2.96 8.45 -1.69
N GLU A 100 4.20 8.94 -1.84
CA GLU A 100 4.54 10.36 -1.60
C GLU A 100 3.73 11.29 -2.52
N LYS A 101 3.60 10.96 -3.81
CA LYS A 101 2.80 11.73 -4.76
C LYS A 101 1.31 11.69 -4.41
N MET A 102 0.82 10.58 -3.92
CA MET A 102 -0.57 10.41 -3.47
C MET A 102 -0.85 11.32 -2.28
N HIS A 103 -0.01 11.31 -1.25
CA HIS A 103 -0.15 12.17 -0.07
C HIS A 103 -0.02 13.67 -0.39
N ALA A 104 0.72 14.02 -1.43
CA ALA A 104 0.86 15.40 -1.92
C ALA A 104 -0.31 15.85 -2.81
N SER A 105 -1.23 14.97 -3.19
CA SER A 105 -2.32 15.26 -4.14
C SER A 105 -3.64 15.55 -3.44
N ASP A 106 -4.31 16.64 -3.82
CA ASP A 106 -5.64 16.99 -3.30
C ASP A 106 -6.77 16.26 -4.04
N ASN A 107 -6.52 15.78 -5.27
CA ASN A 107 -7.50 15.06 -6.08
C ASN A 107 -6.84 14.10 -7.08
N PHE A 108 -7.66 13.23 -7.69
CA PHE A 108 -7.20 12.25 -8.66
C PHE A 108 -6.63 12.83 -9.96
N MET A 109 -7.00 14.04 -10.35
CA MET A 109 -6.45 14.67 -11.56
C MET A 109 -4.96 14.97 -11.35
N TYR A 110 -4.59 15.59 -10.23
CA TYR A 110 -3.18 15.86 -9.89
C TYR A 110 -2.38 14.57 -9.73
N LEU A 111 -2.96 13.56 -9.05
CA LEU A 111 -2.31 12.28 -8.88
C LEU A 111 -2.11 11.55 -10.23
N TYR A 112 -3.07 11.67 -11.15
CA TYR A 112 -2.96 11.11 -12.49
C TYR A 112 -1.79 11.73 -13.27
N ASP A 113 -1.69 13.06 -13.28
CA ASP A 113 -0.60 13.75 -13.96
C ASP A 113 0.76 13.46 -13.32
N ALA A 114 0.81 13.37 -11.99
CA ALA A 114 2.02 12.99 -11.25
C ALA A 114 2.44 11.54 -11.57
N THR A 115 1.48 10.61 -11.64
CA THR A 115 1.75 9.21 -12.01
C THR A 115 2.25 9.10 -13.45
N LYS A 116 1.64 9.82 -14.39
CA LYS A 116 2.11 9.83 -15.80
C LYS A 116 3.55 10.30 -15.91
N ARG A 117 3.91 11.39 -15.22
CA ARG A 117 5.30 11.88 -15.20
C ARG A 117 6.25 10.86 -14.60
N TRP A 118 5.91 10.28 -13.46
CA TRP A 118 6.74 9.28 -12.80
C TRP A 118 7.01 8.04 -13.67
N VAL A 119 6.00 7.55 -14.38
CA VAL A 119 6.17 6.43 -15.32
C VAL A 119 7.04 6.83 -16.52
N ALA A 120 6.97 8.10 -16.97
CA ALA A 120 7.75 8.60 -18.10
C ALA A 120 9.21 8.95 -17.74
N GLU A 121 9.56 9.11 -16.48
CA GLU A 121 10.92 9.39 -15.99
C GLU A 121 11.89 8.21 -16.14
N GLU A 122 11.43 7.09 -16.68
CA GLU A 122 12.19 5.89 -17.06
C GLU A 122 12.89 5.14 -15.93
N GLU A 123 13.05 5.68 -14.72
CA GLU A 123 13.79 4.99 -13.65
C GLU A 123 13.13 3.66 -13.27
N ILE A 124 11.82 3.64 -12.99
CA ILE A 124 11.12 2.40 -12.66
C ILE A 124 11.09 1.41 -13.82
N VAL A 125 10.92 1.91 -15.05
CA VAL A 125 10.95 1.10 -16.26
C VAL A 125 12.35 0.54 -16.48
N GLY A 126 13.39 1.34 -16.25
CA GLY A 126 14.80 0.93 -16.33
C GLY A 126 15.15 -0.15 -15.32
N ASN A 127 14.73 0.00 -14.07
CA ASN A 127 14.91 -0.99 -13.02
C ASN A 127 14.24 -2.34 -13.36
N ILE A 128 13.00 -2.29 -13.86
CA ILE A 128 12.28 -3.50 -14.28
C ILE A 128 12.94 -4.15 -15.49
N ARG A 129 13.40 -3.36 -16.47
CA ARG A 129 14.19 -3.85 -17.63
C ARG A 129 15.42 -4.61 -17.16
N HIS A 130 16.20 -4.01 -16.25
CA HIS A 130 17.40 -4.62 -15.71
C HIS A 130 17.12 -5.97 -15.05
N LEU A 131 16.03 -6.07 -14.25
CA LEU A 131 15.62 -7.33 -13.63
C LEU A 131 15.23 -8.40 -14.67
N ILE A 132 14.44 -8.02 -15.68
CA ILE A 132 14.01 -8.95 -16.72
C ILE A 132 15.19 -9.44 -17.55
N ASP A 133 16.14 -8.55 -17.90
CA ASP A 133 17.33 -8.90 -18.65
C ASP A 133 18.29 -9.76 -17.83
N GLY A 134 18.30 -9.57 -16.49
CA GLY A 134 18.97 -10.45 -15.52
C GLY A 134 18.28 -11.82 -15.32
N GLY A 135 17.16 -12.09 -16.01
CA GLY A 135 16.45 -13.37 -15.93
C GLY A 135 15.51 -13.50 -14.73
N TYR A 136 15.20 -12.40 -14.07
CA TYR A 136 14.23 -12.42 -12.97
C TYR A 136 12.80 -12.54 -13.49
N LYS A 137 11.99 -13.29 -12.76
CA LYS A 137 10.55 -13.17 -12.79
C LYS A 137 10.14 -12.06 -11.83
N VAL A 138 9.47 -11.03 -12.33
CA VAL A 138 9.12 -9.84 -11.56
C VAL A 138 7.65 -9.90 -11.16
N TYR A 139 7.39 -9.67 -9.88
CA TYR A 139 6.06 -9.49 -9.32
C TYR A 139 5.94 -8.06 -8.81
N ILE A 140 4.89 -7.35 -9.25
CA ILE A 140 4.62 -5.98 -8.81
C ILE A 140 3.27 -5.97 -8.09
N THR A 141 3.27 -5.45 -6.88
CA THR A 141 2.07 -5.24 -6.09
C THR A 141 2.18 -3.93 -5.31
N THR A 142 1.16 -3.57 -4.57
CA THR A 142 1.16 -2.45 -3.63
C THR A 142 0.56 -2.91 -2.30
N ASP A 143 0.82 -2.18 -1.26
CA ASP A 143 0.31 -2.42 0.10
C ASP A 143 -1.17 -2.02 0.25
N HIS A 144 -1.60 -0.98 -0.46
CA HIS A 144 -2.99 -0.52 -0.51
C HIS A 144 -3.27 0.23 -1.82
N GLY A 145 -4.53 0.48 -2.08
CA GLY A 145 -4.96 1.45 -3.09
C GLY A 145 -5.16 2.84 -2.48
N ASN A 146 -5.88 3.72 -3.18
CA ASN A 146 -6.19 5.04 -2.71
C ASN A 146 -7.55 5.51 -3.22
N ILE A 147 -8.11 6.51 -2.53
CA ILE A 147 -9.40 7.09 -2.85
C ILE A 147 -9.33 8.62 -2.75
N GLU A 148 -9.99 9.30 -3.68
CA GLU A 148 -10.30 10.71 -3.50
C GLU A 148 -11.49 10.82 -2.56
N ALA A 149 -11.26 11.42 -1.38
CA ALA A 149 -12.22 11.51 -0.31
C ALA A 149 -12.56 12.97 0.00
N SER A 150 -13.81 13.18 0.44
CA SER A 150 -14.31 14.47 0.89
C SER A 150 -14.32 14.55 2.42
N ALA A 151 -14.12 15.75 2.96
CA ALA A 151 -14.25 15.98 4.38
C ALA A 151 -15.67 15.63 4.87
N TYR A 152 -15.76 14.80 5.89
CA TYR A 152 -16.95 14.71 6.70
C TYR A 152 -16.76 15.50 7.99
N ARG A 153 -15.90 14.99 8.89
CA ARG A 153 -15.63 15.59 10.18
C ARG A 153 -14.25 15.18 10.68
N LYS A 154 -13.49 16.11 11.21
CA LYS A 154 -12.24 15.77 11.89
C LYS A 154 -12.55 15.08 13.22
N LEU A 155 -11.87 13.96 13.49
CA LEU A 155 -11.94 13.28 14.80
C LEU A 155 -11.55 14.24 15.92
N ASP A 156 -12.29 14.24 16.99
CA ASP A 156 -11.99 15.09 18.15
C ASP A 156 -10.83 14.51 18.98
N SER A 157 -10.41 15.26 20.00
CA SER A 157 -9.24 14.86 20.83
C SER A 157 -9.51 13.61 21.66
N ARG A 158 -10.77 13.33 22.00
CA ARG A 158 -11.14 12.13 22.77
C ARG A 158 -11.12 10.89 21.91
N ASP A 159 -11.61 11.00 20.68
CA ASP A 159 -11.61 9.89 19.71
C ASP A 159 -10.19 9.40 19.39
N LYS A 160 -9.20 10.30 19.51
CA LYS A 160 -7.80 10.01 19.21
C LYS A 160 -7.01 9.37 20.32
N LEU A 161 -7.48 9.44 21.56
CA LEU A 161 -6.76 8.93 22.73
C LEU A 161 -6.67 7.40 22.68
N GLY A 162 -5.47 6.89 22.44
CA GLY A 162 -5.17 5.45 22.40
C GLY A 162 -5.75 4.70 21.20
N ALA A 163 -6.34 5.41 20.23
CA ALA A 163 -6.87 4.80 19.02
C ALA A 163 -5.79 4.62 17.96
N ASN A 164 -5.82 3.49 17.25
CA ASN A 164 -5.13 3.34 15.98
C ASN A 164 -6.02 3.95 14.89
N LEU A 165 -5.50 4.90 14.13
CA LEU A 165 -6.30 5.71 13.21
C LEU A 165 -5.56 6.15 11.95
N SER A 166 -6.35 6.35 10.90
CA SER A 166 -5.97 7.09 9.69
C SER A 166 -7.06 8.11 9.35
N LEU A 167 -6.98 8.75 8.18
CA LEU A 167 -8.09 9.60 7.72
C LEU A 167 -9.34 8.79 7.34
N ARG A 168 -9.24 7.46 7.26
CA ARG A 168 -10.31 6.59 6.76
C ARG A 168 -10.74 5.51 7.76
N HIS A 169 -10.01 5.30 8.84
CA HIS A 169 -10.40 4.33 9.87
C HIS A 169 -10.05 4.81 11.28
N ILE A 170 -10.71 4.20 12.24
CA ILE A 170 -10.38 4.28 13.66
C ILE A 170 -10.63 2.92 14.32
N THR A 171 -9.69 2.47 15.13
CA THR A 171 -9.86 1.34 16.03
C THR A 171 -9.92 1.86 17.46
N LEU A 172 -11.07 1.73 18.11
CA LEU A 172 -11.29 2.22 19.46
C LEU A 172 -10.53 1.38 20.48
N PRO A 173 -9.91 1.99 21.51
CA PRO A 173 -9.16 1.26 22.52
C PRO A 173 -10.06 0.46 23.47
N ALA A 174 -11.27 0.94 23.75
CA ALA A 174 -12.18 0.33 24.70
C ALA A 174 -13.60 0.14 24.14
N GLU A 175 -14.28 -0.91 24.60
CA GLU A 175 -15.67 -1.19 24.23
C GLU A 175 -16.65 -0.13 24.76
N ALA A 176 -16.32 0.50 25.90
CA ALA A 176 -17.14 1.54 26.51
C ALA A 176 -17.32 2.79 25.62
N ASP A 177 -16.38 3.04 24.71
CA ASP A 177 -16.40 4.21 23.83
C ASP A 177 -17.27 3.99 22.59
N LYS A 178 -17.63 2.74 22.29
CA LYS A 178 -18.31 2.31 21.07
C LYS A 178 -19.64 3.03 20.88
N ALA A 179 -20.54 2.95 21.85
CA ALA A 179 -21.91 3.51 21.72
C ALA A 179 -21.88 5.04 21.55
N ILE A 180 -20.97 5.73 22.22
CA ILE A 180 -20.83 7.19 22.11
C ILE A 180 -20.29 7.54 20.71
N PHE A 181 -19.28 6.81 20.23
CA PHE A 181 -18.69 7.02 18.93
C PHE A 181 -19.69 6.74 17.81
N GLU A 182 -20.42 5.63 17.87
CA GLU A 182 -21.45 5.28 16.88
C GLU A 182 -22.55 6.35 16.81
N ALA A 183 -23.03 6.84 17.94
CA ALA A 183 -24.04 7.90 17.98
C ALA A 183 -23.51 9.22 17.41
N GLN A 184 -22.24 9.54 17.64
CA GLN A 184 -21.62 10.78 17.17
C GLN A 184 -21.40 10.80 15.65
N TYR A 185 -21.18 9.63 15.05
CA TYR A 185 -20.87 9.44 13.63
C TYR A 185 -21.95 8.62 12.90
N GLU A 186 -23.19 8.64 13.43
CA GLU A 186 -24.31 7.88 12.87
C GLU A 186 -24.50 8.13 11.36
N GLY A 187 -24.59 7.04 10.59
CA GLY A 187 -24.76 7.09 9.14
C GLY A 187 -23.48 7.29 8.32
N HIS A 188 -22.33 7.59 8.97
CA HIS A 188 -21.05 7.90 8.35
C HIS A 188 -19.98 6.83 8.58
N LEU A 189 -20.32 5.74 9.24
CA LEU A 189 -19.43 4.64 9.57
C LEU A 189 -19.83 3.36 8.86
N VAL A 190 -18.83 2.57 8.53
CA VAL A 190 -18.95 1.17 8.12
C VAL A 190 -18.12 0.32 9.04
N GLN A 191 -18.66 -0.80 9.47
CA GLN A 191 -18.00 -1.83 10.24
C GLN A 191 -17.99 -3.12 9.41
N VAL A 192 -16.81 -3.67 9.14
CA VAL A 192 -16.67 -4.89 8.34
C VAL A 192 -16.97 -6.12 9.20
N ASP A 193 -16.61 -6.07 10.47
CA ASP A 193 -16.89 -7.09 11.46
C ASP A 193 -17.51 -6.44 12.70
N SER A 194 -18.73 -6.85 13.04
CA SER A 194 -19.49 -6.29 14.17
C SER A 194 -18.87 -6.58 15.53
N ALA A 195 -18.04 -7.61 15.64
CA ALA A 195 -17.25 -7.90 16.84
C ALA A 195 -15.99 -7.06 16.96
N SER A 196 -15.57 -6.41 15.86
CA SER A 196 -14.42 -5.52 15.84
C SER A 196 -14.75 -4.16 16.45
N LYS A 197 -13.73 -3.50 16.99
CA LYS A 197 -13.77 -2.09 17.39
C LYS A 197 -13.26 -1.15 16.31
N THR A 198 -13.08 -1.67 15.08
CA THR A 198 -12.59 -0.91 13.95
C THR A 198 -13.76 -0.42 13.09
N TYR A 199 -13.78 0.89 12.89
CA TYR A 199 -14.73 1.59 12.06
C TYR A 199 -14.03 2.26 10.89
N TYR A 200 -14.69 2.28 9.75
CA TYR A 200 -14.21 2.91 8.54
C TYR A 200 -15.14 4.05 8.15
N ALA A 201 -14.58 5.13 7.63
CA ALA A 201 -15.37 6.19 7.04
C ALA A 201 -16.14 5.64 5.82
N LYS A 202 -17.44 5.96 5.77
CA LYS A 202 -18.35 5.46 4.75
C LYS A 202 -18.02 6.05 3.37
N ASP A 203 -18.29 5.30 2.34
CA ASP A 203 -18.15 5.70 0.95
C ASP A 203 -16.81 6.43 0.66
N LYS A 204 -16.89 7.68 0.22
CA LYS A 204 -15.74 8.56 -0.06
C LYS A 204 -15.55 9.65 1.00
N GLU A 205 -15.95 9.39 2.22
CA GLU A 205 -15.78 10.34 3.33
C GLU A 205 -14.41 10.14 4.02
N ALA A 206 -13.91 11.18 4.67
CA ALA A 206 -12.69 11.14 5.47
C ALA A 206 -12.82 11.92 6.77
N PHE A 207 -12.14 11.47 7.81
CA PHE A 207 -12.04 12.14 9.11
C PHE A 207 -11.07 13.33 9.06
N THR A 208 -11.38 14.30 8.23
CA THR A 208 -10.54 15.47 7.96
C THR A 208 -11.36 16.74 7.86
N SER A 209 -10.68 17.88 7.97
CA SER A 209 -11.23 19.21 7.66
C SER A 209 -10.84 19.71 6.26
N LYS A 210 -9.99 19.00 5.53
CA LYS A 210 -9.67 19.32 4.13
C LYS A 210 -10.87 18.99 3.27
N GLU A 211 -11.32 19.92 2.43
CA GLU A 211 -12.48 19.74 1.55
C GLU A 211 -12.35 18.47 0.69
N ARG A 212 -11.15 18.22 0.17
CA ARG A 212 -10.79 17.01 -0.57
C ARG A 212 -9.36 16.58 -0.25
N CYS A 213 -9.12 15.28 -0.34
CA CYS A 213 -7.77 14.71 -0.27
C CYS A 213 -7.75 13.35 -0.98
N VAL A 214 -6.58 12.96 -1.47
CA VAL A 214 -6.36 11.56 -1.84
C VAL A 214 -5.75 10.86 -0.62
N THR A 215 -6.31 9.73 -0.24
CA THR A 215 -5.93 9.03 0.99
C THR A 215 -6.24 7.53 0.91
N HIS A 216 -5.90 6.81 1.97
CA HIS A 216 -6.13 5.38 2.14
C HIS A 216 -6.42 5.05 3.61
N GLY A 217 -6.53 3.77 3.95
CA GLY A 217 -6.73 3.27 5.31
C GLY A 217 -8.16 2.80 5.57
N GLY A 218 -9.05 2.91 4.58
CA GLY A 218 -10.44 2.49 4.66
C GLY A 218 -10.69 1.08 4.16
N ALA A 219 -11.97 0.76 3.97
CA ALA A 219 -12.45 -0.52 3.45
C ALA A 219 -13.13 -0.39 2.06
N HIS A 220 -12.99 0.74 1.40
CA HIS A 220 -13.56 0.94 0.08
C HIS A 220 -12.80 0.12 -0.97
N TRP A 221 -13.49 -0.41 -1.99
CA TRP A 221 -12.87 -1.28 -3.00
C TRP A 221 -11.67 -0.64 -3.71
N LEU A 222 -11.62 0.68 -3.90
CA LEU A 222 -10.46 1.40 -4.44
C LEU A 222 -9.24 1.38 -3.53
N GLU A 223 -9.42 1.11 -2.24
CA GLU A 223 -8.35 1.03 -1.25
C GLU A 223 -7.87 -0.40 -1.03
N VAL A 224 -8.80 -1.38 -1.15
CA VAL A 224 -8.52 -2.78 -0.80
C VAL A 224 -8.25 -3.68 -1.99
N LEU A 225 -8.75 -3.35 -3.19
CA LEU A 225 -8.45 -4.12 -4.39
C LEU A 225 -7.16 -3.60 -5.02
N ILE A 226 -6.08 -4.37 -4.86
CA ILE A 226 -4.73 -4.01 -5.28
C ILE A 226 -4.26 -4.86 -6.46
N PRO A 227 -3.36 -4.31 -7.32
CA PRO A 227 -2.83 -5.05 -8.45
C PRO A 227 -1.86 -6.15 -8.01
N PHE A 228 -1.83 -7.22 -8.77
CA PHE A 228 -0.79 -8.23 -8.72
C PHE A 228 -0.33 -8.53 -10.15
N ILE A 229 0.78 -7.91 -10.55
CA ILE A 229 1.29 -7.97 -11.92
C ILE A 229 2.47 -8.93 -11.96
N THR A 230 2.45 -9.84 -12.92
CA THR A 230 3.56 -10.79 -13.14
C THR A 230 4.19 -10.52 -14.49
N ILE A 231 5.52 -10.40 -14.52
CA ILE A 231 6.31 -10.23 -15.74
C ILE A 231 7.38 -11.31 -15.79
N GLU A 232 7.40 -12.03 -16.89
CA GLU A 232 8.43 -13.03 -17.20
C GLU A 232 8.74 -12.97 -18.70
N LYS A 233 9.96 -13.33 -19.05
CA LYS A 233 10.42 -13.40 -20.45
C LYS A 233 9.88 -14.65 -21.14
#